data_f63ca045077bc8b3476e7e01d6eec64a
#
_entry.id   f63ca045077bc8b3476e7e01d6eec64a
#
_cell.length_a   1.000
_cell.length_b   1.000
_cell.length_c   1.000
_cell.angle_alpha   90.00
_cell.angle_beta   90.00
_cell.angle_gamma   90.00
#
_symmetry.space_group_name_H-M   'P 1'
#
loop_
_entity.id
_entity.type
_entity.pdbx_description
1 polymer ?
#
loop_
_entity_poly.entity_id
_entity_poly.type
_entity_poly.pdbx_seq_one_letter_code
_entity_poly.pdbx_strand_id
1 'polypeptide(L)'
;IPDVEAYVIDAVSNCKLERIDTIAVEFINILRNARPDVPIFIVEGQQYAQQPYDAKQRASMEASNAMLFSKYEELKKQNPTNLYYIYDKNLIGPDGEGTVDGAHLTDYGFVLNAQKFYPFLKAAVNGEKIPIDKK
;
A
#
# COMPACT_ATOMS: atom_id res chain seq x y z
N ILE A 1 -8.97 13.04 12.48
CA ILE A 1 -10.26 12.41 12.17
C ILE A 1 -10.69 11.68 13.45
N PRO A 2 -11.80 12.04 14.09
CA PRO A 2 -12.40 11.25 15.15
C PRO A 2 -12.89 9.92 14.53
N ASP A 3 -12.97 8.86 15.31
CA ASP A 3 -13.57 7.58 14.93
C ASP A 3 -12.94 6.86 13.73
N VAL A 4 -11.63 7.06 13.50
CA VAL A 4 -10.90 6.31 12.49
C VAL A 4 -10.62 4.89 13.00
N GLU A 5 -10.97 3.87 12.21
CA GLU A 5 -10.78 2.47 12.55
C GLU A 5 -9.57 1.85 11.84
N ALA A 6 -9.12 2.42 10.74
CA ALA A 6 -7.91 2.03 10.03
C ALA A 6 -7.39 3.17 9.16
N TYR A 7 -6.07 3.24 8.98
CA TYR A 7 -5.43 4.06 7.96
C TYR A 7 -4.94 3.18 6.81
N VAL A 8 -5.27 3.54 5.58
CA VAL A 8 -4.74 2.90 4.37
C VAL A 8 -3.93 3.94 3.61
N ILE A 9 -2.64 3.70 3.45
CA ILE A 9 -1.70 4.62 2.82
C ILE A 9 -1.31 4.03 1.47
N ASP A 10 -2.01 4.47 0.43
CA ASP A 10 -1.75 4.16 -0.97
C ASP A 10 -1.32 5.45 -1.67
N ALA A 11 -0.02 5.67 -1.77
CA ALA A 11 0.52 6.94 -2.22
C ALA A 11 1.69 6.82 -3.22
N VAL A 12 2.21 5.61 -3.47
CA VAL A 12 3.45 5.42 -4.25
C VAL A 12 3.32 5.95 -5.67
N SER A 13 2.20 5.68 -6.35
CA SER A 13 1.96 6.13 -7.73
C SER A 13 1.98 7.66 -7.88
N ASN A 14 1.75 8.40 -6.81
CA ASN A 14 1.73 9.87 -6.77
C ASN A 14 2.92 10.46 -6.01
N CYS A 15 3.88 9.65 -5.62
CA CYS A 15 5.01 10.07 -4.79
C CYS A 15 6.35 9.74 -5.49
N LYS A 16 7.22 10.73 -5.62
CA LYS A 16 8.58 10.48 -6.12
C LYS A 16 9.38 9.70 -5.09
N LEU A 17 10.33 8.87 -5.57
CA LEU A 17 11.21 8.03 -4.74
C LEU A 17 11.87 8.81 -3.59
N GLU A 18 12.42 10.00 -3.89
CA GLU A 18 13.11 10.84 -2.90
C GLU A 18 12.15 11.30 -1.78
N ARG A 19 10.88 11.43 -2.13
CA ARG A 19 9.85 11.83 -1.18
C ARG A 19 9.44 10.68 -0.29
N ILE A 20 9.35 9.46 -0.82
CA ILE A 20 9.12 8.26 -0.02
C ILE A 20 10.26 8.12 1.00
N ASP A 21 11.51 8.28 0.57
CA ASP A 21 12.68 8.19 1.43
C ASP A 21 12.65 9.20 2.58
N THR A 22 12.29 10.45 2.31
CA THR A 22 12.43 11.55 3.26
C THR A 22 11.24 11.72 4.22
N ILE A 23 10.01 11.39 3.79
CA ILE A 23 8.81 11.73 4.58
C ILE A 23 8.02 10.53 5.10
N ALA A 24 8.22 9.32 4.55
CA ALA A 24 7.34 8.20 4.88
C ALA A 24 7.36 7.85 6.39
N VAL A 25 8.54 7.80 7.00
CA VAL A 25 8.68 7.45 8.42
C VAL A 25 8.04 8.53 9.30
N GLU A 26 8.31 9.80 9.03
CA GLU A 26 7.73 10.91 9.80
C GLU A 26 6.21 10.93 9.68
N PHE A 27 5.69 10.79 8.46
CA PHE A 27 4.24 10.77 8.20
C PHE A 27 3.53 9.66 8.98
N ILE A 28 4.05 8.43 8.92
CA ILE A 28 3.48 7.29 9.66
C ILE A 28 3.57 7.51 11.17
N ASN A 29 4.68 8.07 11.67
CA ASN A 29 4.84 8.38 13.09
C ASN A 29 3.85 9.44 13.57
N ILE A 30 3.53 10.44 12.76
CA ILE A 30 2.47 11.42 13.07
C ILE A 30 1.11 10.71 13.26
N LEU A 31 0.74 9.82 12.35
CA LEU A 31 -0.51 9.05 12.46
C LEU A 31 -0.50 8.16 13.71
N ARG A 32 0.60 7.46 13.95
CA ARG A 32 0.77 6.57 15.10
C ARG A 32 0.70 7.32 16.43
N ASN A 33 1.33 8.50 16.53
CA ASN A 33 1.29 9.32 17.73
C ASN A 33 -0.11 9.88 18.00
N ALA A 34 -0.83 10.23 16.93
CA ALA A 34 -2.20 10.73 17.07
C ALA A 34 -3.20 9.63 17.47
N ARG A 35 -2.98 8.39 17.02
CA ARG A 35 -3.87 7.24 17.25
C ARG A 35 -3.05 5.96 17.45
N PRO A 36 -2.57 5.70 18.66
CA PRO A 36 -1.61 4.61 18.94
C PRO A 36 -2.11 3.21 18.60
N ASP A 37 -3.40 2.96 18.74
CA ASP A 37 -4.01 1.63 18.60
C ASP A 37 -4.61 1.35 17.21
N VAL A 38 -4.70 2.39 16.36
CA VAL A 38 -5.33 2.25 15.04
C VAL A 38 -4.39 1.51 14.08
N PRO A 39 -4.88 0.48 13.38
CA PRO A 39 -4.11 -0.21 12.35
C PRO A 39 -3.73 0.72 11.21
N ILE A 40 -2.47 0.63 10.76
CA ILE A 40 -1.95 1.36 9.59
C ILE A 40 -1.54 0.33 8.54
N PHE A 41 -2.13 0.41 7.36
CA PHE A 41 -1.79 -0.40 6.20
C PHE A 41 -0.99 0.45 5.22
N ILE A 42 0.23 0.05 4.95
CA ILE A 42 1.08 0.64 3.91
C ILE A 42 0.91 -0.21 2.66
N VAL A 43 0.44 0.40 1.58
CA VAL A 43 0.14 -0.29 0.32
C VAL A 43 1.26 -0.05 -0.68
N GLU A 44 1.74 -1.11 -1.28
CA GLU A 44 2.72 -1.08 -2.37
C GLU A 44 2.11 -0.38 -3.60
N GLY A 45 2.92 0.37 -4.34
CA GLY A 45 2.45 1.01 -5.57
C GLY A 45 2.03 -0.04 -6.60
N GLN A 46 0.84 0.14 -7.14
CA GLN A 46 0.30 -0.78 -8.14
C GLN A 46 1.15 -0.82 -9.40
N GLN A 47 1.21 -1.98 -10.02
CA GLN A 47 1.81 -2.14 -11.33
C GLN A 47 1.03 -1.35 -12.38
N TYR A 48 1.75 -0.86 -13.41
CA TYR A 48 1.13 -0.30 -14.60
C TYR A 48 1.04 -1.38 -15.68
N ALA A 49 -0.03 -1.36 -16.48
CA ALA A 49 -0.24 -2.36 -17.52
C ALA A 49 0.89 -2.40 -18.57
N GLN A 50 1.64 -1.30 -18.74
CA GLN A 50 2.77 -1.20 -19.65
C GLN A 50 4.09 -1.78 -19.09
N GLN A 51 4.19 -2.07 -17.81
CA GLN A 51 5.46 -2.53 -17.20
C GLN A 51 6.08 -3.78 -17.86
N PRO A 52 5.34 -4.74 -18.40
CA PRO A 52 5.92 -5.84 -19.16
C PRO A 52 6.75 -5.38 -20.37
N TYR A 53 6.40 -4.22 -20.95
CA TYR A 53 6.98 -3.67 -22.17
C TYR A 53 7.84 -2.41 -21.94
N ASP A 54 7.74 -1.78 -20.76
CA ASP A 54 8.50 -0.61 -20.35
C ASP A 54 9.42 -0.93 -19.18
N ALA A 55 10.66 -1.29 -19.50
CA ALA A 55 11.67 -1.63 -18.50
C ALA A 55 12.02 -0.46 -17.57
N LYS A 56 11.93 0.80 -18.07
CA LYS A 56 12.22 1.99 -17.25
C LYS A 56 11.12 2.23 -16.22
N GLN A 57 9.86 2.15 -16.64
CA GLN A 57 8.73 2.30 -15.75
C GLN A 57 8.70 1.18 -14.69
N ARG A 58 8.96 -0.07 -15.11
CA ARG A 58 9.09 -1.20 -14.19
C ARG A 58 10.17 -0.96 -13.14
N ALA A 59 11.39 -0.63 -13.57
CA ALA A 59 12.50 -0.38 -12.65
C ALA A 59 12.22 0.78 -11.68
N SER A 60 11.54 1.84 -12.14
CA SER A 60 11.14 2.97 -11.30
C SER A 60 10.15 2.55 -10.21
N MET A 61 9.13 1.76 -10.55
CA MET A 61 8.14 1.28 -9.58
C MET A 61 8.76 0.27 -8.60
N GLU A 62 9.58 -0.65 -9.10
CA GLU A 62 10.33 -1.60 -8.25
C GLU A 62 11.22 -0.86 -7.24
N ALA A 63 11.92 0.20 -7.65
CA ALA A 63 12.74 1.02 -6.76
C ALA A 63 11.90 1.74 -5.71
N SER A 64 10.75 2.30 -6.10
CA SER A 64 9.82 2.98 -5.17
C SER A 64 9.22 2.00 -4.16
N ASN A 65 8.81 0.83 -4.59
CA ASN A 65 8.28 -0.21 -3.72
C ASN A 65 9.36 -0.78 -2.78
N ALA A 66 10.58 -0.98 -3.26
CA ALA A 66 11.71 -1.38 -2.42
C ALA A 66 12.04 -0.34 -1.35
N MET A 67 12.01 0.95 -1.70
CA MET A 67 12.19 2.05 -0.74
C MET A 67 11.07 2.05 0.30
N LEU A 68 9.81 1.97 -0.12
CA LEU A 68 8.66 1.92 0.79
C LEU A 68 8.75 0.73 1.75
N PHE A 69 9.11 -0.45 1.24
CA PHE A 69 9.29 -1.63 2.08
C PHE A 69 10.44 -1.46 3.10
N SER A 70 11.54 -0.83 2.70
CA SER A 70 12.63 -0.49 3.62
C SER A 70 12.17 0.42 4.76
N LYS A 71 11.31 1.42 4.46
CA LYS A 71 10.72 2.30 5.48
C LYS A 71 9.73 1.56 6.38
N TYR A 72 8.95 0.64 5.82
CA TYR A 72 8.10 -0.24 6.63
C TYR A 72 8.93 -1.08 7.62
N GLU A 73 10.03 -1.68 7.17
CA GLU A 73 10.91 -2.48 8.02
C GLU A 73 11.56 -1.63 9.14
N GLU A 74 11.95 -0.38 8.82
CA GLU A 74 12.46 0.58 9.81
C GLU A 74 11.39 0.88 10.87
N LEU A 75 10.19 1.24 10.45
CA LEU A 75 9.06 1.51 11.34
C LEU A 75 8.66 0.30 12.18
N LYS A 76 8.70 -0.89 11.59
CA LYS A 76 8.38 -2.16 12.27
C LYS A 76 9.36 -2.48 13.40
N LYS A 77 10.62 -2.09 13.26
CA LYS A 77 11.63 -2.21 14.32
C LYS A 77 11.40 -1.22 15.47
N GLN A 78 10.91 -0.02 15.16
CA GLN A 78 10.62 1.01 16.16
C GLN A 78 9.31 0.74 16.91
N ASN A 79 8.26 0.34 16.19
CA ASN A 79 6.94 0.04 16.71
C ASN A 79 6.31 -1.13 15.94
N PRO A 80 6.43 -2.38 16.43
CA PRO A 80 5.99 -3.58 15.72
C PRO A 80 4.48 -3.78 15.67
N THR A 81 3.69 -3.03 16.47
CA THR A 81 2.25 -3.25 16.63
C THR A 81 1.43 -2.49 15.60
N ASN A 82 0.35 -3.11 15.14
CA ASN A 82 -0.68 -2.49 14.29
C ASN A 82 -0.15 -1.78 13.03
N LEU A 83 0.98 -2.28 12.48
CA LEU A 83 1.56 -1.81 11.23
C LEU A 83 1.66 -2.98 10.26
N TYR A 84 1.05 -2.84 9.08
CA TYR A 84 0.89 -3.89 8.08
C TYR A 84 1.35 -3.40 6.72
N TYR A 85 1.84 -4.31 5.89
CA TYR A 85 2.24 -4.06 4.51
C TYR A 85 1.36 -4.88 3.58
N ILE A 86 0.83 -4.26 2.53
CA ILE A 86 0.01 -4.91 1.50
C ILE A 86 0.78 -4.82 0.18
N TYR A 87 1.13 -6.00 -0.36
CA TYR A 87 1.84 -6.11 -1.62
C TYR A 87 0.93 -5.89 -2.82
N ASP A 88 1.46 -5.26 -3.85
CA ASP A 88 0.81 -5.19 -5.16
C ASP A 88 0.86 -6.56 -5.83
N LYS A 89 -0.24 -7.29 -5.70
CA LYS A 89 -0.40 -8.60 -6.33
C LYS A 89 -1.77 -8.65 -6.97
N ASN A 90 -1.78 -8.59 -8.30
CA ASN A 90 -2.99 -8.63 -9.12
C ASN A 90 -4.00 -7.49 -8.89
N LEU A 91 -3.54 -6.31 -8.47
CA LEU A 91 -4.42 -5.15 -8.24
C LEU A 91 -5.06 -4.63 -9.54
N ILE A 92 -4.43 -4.89 -10.70
CA ILE A 92 -4.95 -4.51 -12.02
C ILE A 92 -5.36 -5.71 -12.89
N GLY A 93 -5.36 -6.92 -12.31
CA GLY A 93 -5.60 -8.17 -13.04
C GLY A 93 -4.37 -8.68 -13.81
N PRO A 94 -4.37 -9.97 -14.17
CA PRO A 94 -3.22 -10.60 -14.83
C PRO A 94 -2.99 -10.13 -16.26
N ASP A 95 -4.00 -9.56 -16.89
CA ASP A 95 -4.05 -9.04 -18.27
C ASP A 95 -3.95 -7.51 -18.36
N GLY A 96 -3.97 -6.82 -17.20
CA GLY A 96 -3.96 -5.36 -17.14
C GLY A 96 -5.32 -4.69 -17.43
N GLU A 97 -6.39 -5.45 -17.68
CA GLU A 97 -7.73 -4.95 -18.00
C GLU A 97 -8.40 -4.22 -16.81
N GLY A 98 -7.80 -4.29 -15.63
CA GLY A 98 -8.20 -3.50 -14.47
C GLY A 98 -7.88 -2.00 -14.61
N THR A 99 -7.33 -1.54 -15.73
CA THR A 99 -6.97 -0.13 -15.94
C THR A 99 -7.57 0.44 -17.25
N VAL A 100 -7.88 1.75 -17.24
CA VAL A 100 -8.41 2.48 -18.42
C VAL A 100 -7.31 2.87 -19.39
N ASP A 101 -6.17 3.28 -18.85
CA ASP A 101 -5.04 3.85 -19.57
C ASP A 101 -3.70 3.23 -19.19
N GLY A 102 -3.77 2.10 -18.51
CA GLY A 102 -2.60 1.40 -17.99
C GLY A 102 -2.21 1.80 -16.55
N ALA A 103 -2.88 2.79 -15.96
CA ALA A 103 -2.62 3.29 -14.60
C ALA A 103 -3.89 3.46 -13.77
N HIS A 104 -4.90 4.15 -14.31
CA HIS A 104 -6.14 4.45 -13.59
C HIS A 104 -7.12 3.28 -13.67
N LEU A 105 -7.73 2.93 -12.55
CA LEU A 105 -8.57 1.74 -12.44
C LEU A 105 -9.88 1.86 -13.21
N THR A 106 -10.30 0.75 -13.84
CA THR A 106 -11.67 0.51 -14.27
C THR A 106 -12.54 0.06 -13.09
N ASP A 107 -13.85 -0.10 -13.29
CA ASP A 107 -14.74 -0.73 -12.30
C ASP A 107 -14.23 -2.13 -11.90
N TYR A 108 -13.74 -2.89 -12.86
CA TYR A 108 -13.12 -4.19 -12.61
C TYR A 108 -11.86 -4.07 -11.73
N GLY A 109 -10.99 -3.11 -12.02
CA GLY A 109 -9.82 -2.83 -11.20
C GLY A 109 -10.18 -2.45 -9.76
N PHE A 110 -11.21 -1.63 -9.58
CA PHE A 110 -11.72 -1.31 -8.24
C PHE A 110 -12.27 -2.54 -7.51
N VAL A 111 -12.94 -3.46 -8.20
CA VAL A 111 -13.38 -4.72 -7.60
C VAL A 111 -12.20 -5.58 -7.15
N LEU A 112 -11.15 -5.69 -7.97
CA LEU A 112 -9.93 -6.43 -7.59
C LEU A 112 -9.25 -5.82 -6.35
N ASN A 113 -9.13 -4.50 -6.31
CA ASN A 113 -8.59 -3.77 -5.15
C ASN A 113 -9.45 -3.99 -3.90
N ALA A 114 -10.78 -3.87 -4.03
CA ALA A 114 -11.70 -4.12 -2.94
C ALA A 114 -11.58 -5.55 -2.40
N GLN A 115 -11.50 -6.56 -3.26
CA GLN A 115 -11.29 -7.96 -2.87
C GLN A 115 -9.96 -8.17 -2.15
N LYS A 116 -8.89 -7.49 -2.59
CA LYS A 116 -7.57 -7.54 -1.96
C LYS A 116 -7.59 -6.92 -0.57
N PHE A 117 -8.19 -5.75 -0.40
CA PHE A 117 -8.17 -5.00 0.86
C PHE A 117 -9.21 -5.49 1.88
N TYR A 118 -10.32 -6.04 1.43
CA TYR A 118 -11.46 -6.42 2.27
C TYR A 118 -11.08 -7.28 3.48
N PRO A 119 -10.30 -8.39 3.37
CA PRO A 119 -9.98 -9.22 4.52
C PRO A 119 -9.19 -8.49 5.61
N PHE A 120 -8.32 -7.56 5.23
CA PHE A 120 -7.51 -6.76 6.16
C PHE A 120 -8.38 -5.74 6.89
N LEU A 121 -9.18 -4.98 6.14
CA LEU A 121 -10.03 -3.92 6.68
C LEU A 121 -11.17 -4.50 7.52
N LYS A 122 -11.79 -5.60 7.06
CA LYS A 122 -12.82 -6.31 7.86
C LYS A 122 -12.27 -6.76 9.20
N ALA A 123 -11.08 -7.36 9.22
CA ALA A 123 -10.46 -7.80 10.47
C ALA A 123 -10.15 -6.63 11.41
N ALA A 124 -9.66 -5.51 10.84
CA ALA A 124 -9.37 -4.30 11.60
C ALA A 124 -10.63 -3.72 12.27
N VAL A 125 -11.72 -3.56 11.50
CA VAL A 125 -13.01 -3.01 12.00
C VAL A 125 -13.65 -3.93 13.03
N ASN A 126 -13.56 -5.24 12.85
CA ASN A 126 -14.14 -6.22 13.78
C ASN A 126 -13.27 -6.49 15.02
N GLY A 127 -12.09 -5.90 15.14
CA GLY A 127 -11.13 -6.22 16.20
C GLY A 127 -10.58 -7.65 16.14
N GLU A 128 -10.62 -8.26 14.95
CA GLU A 128 -10.09 -9.60 14.69
C GLU A 128 -8.59 -9.57 14.40
N LYS A 129 -7.95 -10.74 14.45
CA LYS A 129 -6.54 -10.85 14.06
C LYS A 129 -6.37 -10.50 12.58
N ILE A 130 -5.69 -9.41 12.29
CA ILE A 130 -5.41 -8.96 10.92
C ILE A 130 -4.47 -9.96 10.24
N PRO A 131 -4.82 -10.46 9.03
CA PRO A 131 -3.96 -11.35 8.28
C PRO A 131 -2.66 -10.64 7.86
N ILE A 132 -1.59 -11.42 7.64
CA ILE A 132 -0.33 -10.92 7.10
C ILE A 132 -0.32 -11.20 5.60
N ASP A 133 -0.17 -10.16 4.81
CA ASP A 133 0.02 -10.32 3.37
C ASP A 133 1.41 -10.89 3.07
N LYS A 134 1.50 -11.72 2.04
CA LYS A 134 2.75 -12.38 1.63
C LYS A 134 3.00 -12.09 0.16
N LYS A 135 4.23 -11.77 -0.13
CA LYS A 135 4.72 -11.55 -1.50
C LYS A 135 4.65 -12.82 -2.35
#